data_41e892af7d84b2523113c04b59cb94d7
#
_entry.id   41e892af7d84b2523113c04b59cb94d7
#
_cell.length_a   1.000
_cell.length_b   1.000
_cell.length_c   1.000
_cell.angle_alpha   90.00
_cell.angle_beta   90.00
_cell.angle_gamma   90.00
#
_symmetry.space_group_name_H-M   'P 1'
#
loop_
_entity.id
_entity.type
_entity.pdbx_description
1 polymer ?
#
loop_
_entity_poly.entity_id
_entity_poly.type
_entity_poly.pdbx_seq_one_letter_code
_entity_poly.pdbx_strand_id
1 'polypeptide(L)'
;MVLAAALRACPSIVHGAALRLLVKSLLVTLLIFALLSAALWAGVHALRQHQGWMPGVGWGGLAEATATALIVIAAGWLLFRATAMAIMSLFADDIVIAVERDSYPAAAVRARPVGWGRSLRLALRSILRAVGWNLLALPAYLLLLVTGVGTLGLFLVLNAALLGRDMADMVEPRHPDLPPIPRGSRWLMGLASALIFLVPVLNLLAPIWSAAMAVHMLHGARRNMP
;
A
#
# COMPACT_ATOMS: atom_id res chain seq x y z
N MET A 1 -3.24 -22.89 7.03
CA MET A 1 -1.96 -22.16 6.96
C MET A 1 -2.17 -20.65 6.93
N VAL A 2 -2.89 -20.08 5.93
CA VAL A 2 -3.09 -18.62 5.79
C VAL A 2 -3.77 -18.01 7.02
N LEU A 3 -4.86 -18.59 7.53
CA LEU A 3 -5.55 -18.11 8.73
C LEU A 3 -4.62 -18.07 9.96
N ALA A 4 -3.80 -19.10 10.14
CA ALA A 4 -2.84 -19.15 11.25
C ALA A 4 -1.74 -18.07 11.10
N ALA A 5 -1.28 -17.78 9.87
CA ALA A 5 -0.34 -16.70 9.60
C ALA A 5 -0.98 -15.34 9.83
N ALA A 6 -2.23 -15.15 9.39
CA ALA A 6 -3.01 -13.95 9.62
C ALA A 6 -3.21 -13.63 11.11
N LEU A 7 -3.58 -14.64 11.90
CA LEU A 7 -3.74 -14.49 13.35
C LEU A 7 -2.41 -14.22 14.07
N ARG A 8 -1.31 -14.84 13.64
CA ARG A 8 0.03 -14.57 14.18
C ARG A 8 0.55 -13.19 13.83
N ALA A 9 0.08 -12.59 12.73
CA ALA A 9 0.42 -11.24 12.34
C ALA A 9 -0.27 -10.15 13.20
N CYS A 10 -1.39 -10.48 13.88
CA CYS A 10 -2.10 -9.51 14.71
C CYS A 10 -1.26 -8.91 15.85
N PRO A 11 -0.50 -9.70 16.66
CA PRO A 11 0.35 -9.13 17.69
C PRO A 11 1.46 -8.24 17.15
N SER A 12 1.93 -8.47 15.93
CA SER A 12 3.01 -7.68 15.29
C SER A 12 2.60 -6.22 15.06
N ILE A 13 1.30 -5.93 14.97
CA ILE A 13 0.77 -4.56 14.82
C ILE A 13 1.03 -3.75 16.09
N VAL A 14 0.96 -4.36 17.26
CA VAL A 14 1.07 -3.70 18.57
C VAL A 14 2.52 -3.66 19.06
N HIS A 15 3.44 -4.32 18.37
CA HIS A 15 4.86 -4.35 18.75
C HIS A 15 5.47 -2.94 18.70
N GLY A 16 6.28 -2.60 19.70
CA GLY A 16 6.87 -1.25 19.82
C GLY A 16 7.72 -0.83 18.62
N ALA A 17 8.28 -1.78 17.85
CA ALA A 17 8.97 -1.52 16.60
C ALA A 17 7.97 -1.09 15.48
N ALA A 18 6.85 -1.79 15.34
CA ALA A 18 5.80 -1.45 14.37
C ALA A 18 5.17 -0.09 14.70
N LEU A 19 4.90 0.19 15.98
CA LEU A 19 4.35 1.47 16.43
C LEU A 19 5.34 2.63 16.17
N ARG A 20 6.63 2.45 16.43
CA ARG A 20 7.67 3.45 16.09
C ARG A 20 7.75 3.71 14.59
N LEU A 21 7.66 2.67 13.76
CA LEU A 21 7.63 2.80 12.31
C LEU A 21 6.37 3.52 11.82
N LEU A 22 5.20 3.22 12.41
CA LEU A 22 3.96 3.94 12.12
C LEU A 22 4.07 5.43 12.46
N VAL A 23 4.54 5.76 13.66
CA VAL A 23 4.71 7.17 14.08
C VAL A 23 5.72 7.87 13.16
N LYS A 24 6.85 7.24 12.87
CA LYS A 24 7.87 7.79 11.97
C LYS A 24 7.30 8.00 10.56
N SER A 25 6.58 7.02 10.00
CA SER A 25 5.96 7.14 8.68
C SER A 25 4.90 8.23 8.66
N LEU A 26 4.09 8.34 9.72
CA LEU A 26 3.08 9.39 9.86
C LEU A 26 3.73 10.78 9.90
N LEU A 27 4.78 10.97 10.69
CA LEU A 27 5.50 12.25 10.78
C LEU A 27 6.12 12.64 9.43
N VAL A 28 6.77 11.70 8.75
CA VAL A 28 7.34 11.93 7.41
C VAL A 28 6.24 12.26 6.40
N THR A 29 5.10 11.54 6.45
CA THR A 29 3.93 11.82 5.59
C THR A 29 3.40 13.22 5.83
N LEU A 30 3.21 13.61 7.09
CA LEU A 30 2.72 14.95 7.44
C LEU A 30 3.69 16.05 6.99
N LEU A 31 5.00 15.84 7.16
CA LEU A 31 6.01 16.78 6.70
C LEU A 31 5.99 16.95 5.18
N ILE A 32 6.00 15.84 4.43
CA ILE A 32 5.94 15.88 2.96
C ILE A 32 4.62 16.51 2.50
N PHE A 33 3.51 16.15 3.13
CA PHE A 33 2.21 16.72 2.81
C PHE A 33 2.17 18.23 3.07
N ALA A 34 2.75 18.70 4.18
CA ALA A 34 2.85 20.13 4.49
C ALA A 34 3.69 20.88 3.43
N LEU A 35 4.83 20.30 3.03
CA LEU A 35 5.70 20.89 2.00
C LEU A 35 5.00 20.94 0.64
N LEU A 36 4.32 19.86 0.24
CA LEU A 36 3.58 19.81 -1.03
C LEU A 36 2.38 20.76 -1.01
N SER A 37 1.67 20.87 0.11
CA SER A 37 0.57 21.82 0.27
C SER A 37 1.05 23.26 0.20
N ALA A 38 2.18 23.57 0.82
CA ALA A 38 2.81 24.89 0.73
C ALA A 38 3.26 25.21 -0.70
N ALA A 39 3.87 24.26 -1.39
CA ALA A 39 4.29 24.42 -2.80
C ALA A 39 3.06 24.62 -3.73
N LEU A 40 2.00 23.85 -3.53
CA LEU A 40 0.76 24.00 -4.29
C LEU A 40 0.12 25.37 -4.05
N TRP A 41 0.04 25.78 -2.78
CA TRP A 41 -0.48 27.10 -2.43
C TRP A 41 0.34 28.23 -3.06
N ALA A 42 1.68 28.16 -2.96
CA ALA A 42 2.57 29.14 -3.58
C ALA A 42 2.41 29.18 -5.11
N GLY A 43 2.29 28.01 -5.76
CA GLY A 43 2.05 27.89 -7.21
C GLY A 43 0.72 28.53 -7.62
N VAL A 44 -0.37 28.21 -6.94
CA VAL A 44 -1.70 28.80 -7.19
C VAL A 44 -1.68 30.30 -6.95
N HIS A 45 -1.00 30.77 -5.90
CA HIS A 45 -0.87 32.20 -5.60
C HIS A 45 -0.09 32.94 -6.70
N ALA A 46 1.04 32.38 -7.15
CA ALA A 46 1.82 32.93 -8.23
C ALA A 46 1.03 33.01 -9.56
N LEU A 47 0.29 31.94 -9.91
CA LEU A 47 -0.57 31.93 -11.10
C LEU A 47 -1.63 33.06 -11.03
N ARG A 48 -2.27 33.23 -9.89
CA ARG A 48 -3.28 34.29 -9.69
C ARG A 48 -2.69 35.69 -9.89
N GLN A 49 -1.46 35.92 -9.40
CA GLN A 49 -0.78 37.20 -9.57
C GLN A 49 -0.43 37.49 -11.05
N HIS A 50 -0.03 36.46 -11.81
CA HIS A 50 0.37 36.63 -13.20
C HIS A 50 -0.80 36.77 -14.18
N GLN A 51 -1.97 36.18 -13.87
CA GLN A 51 -3.09 36.14 -14.81
C GLN A 51 -4.19 37.17 -14.52
N GLY A 52 -4.05 38.00 -13.48
CA GLY A 52 -5.07 39.00 -13.13
C GLY A 52 -6.45 38.39 -12.81
N TRP A 53 -6.48 37.11 -12.49
CA TRP A 53 -7.70 36.34 -12.27
C TRP A 53 -8.31 36.70 -10.91
N MET A 54 -9.15 37.72 -10.91
CA MET A 54 -10.05 37.98 -9.79
C MET A 54 -11.34 37.19 -10.03
N PRO A 55 -11.78 36.35 -9.09
CA PRO A 55 -13.13 35.79 -9.13
C PRO A 55 -14.14 36.94 -9.17
N GLY A 56 -14.95 37.02 -10.20
CA GLY A 56 -15.97 38.05 -10.30
C GLY A 56 -16.90 37.98 -9.10
N VAL A 57 -17.23 39.13 -8.51
CA VAL A 57 -18.19 39.27 -7.42
C VAL A 57 -19.58 39.06 -8.01
N GLY A 58 -20.01 37.82 -8.12
CA GLY A 58 -21.31 37.44 -8.65
C GLY A 58 -21.57 35.93 -8.48
N TRP A 59 -22.76 35.48 -8.88
CA TRP A 59 -23.14 34.06 -8.78
C TRP A 59 -22.14 33.13 -9.49
N GLY A 60 -21.52 33.60 -10.59
CA GLY A 60 -20.42 32.90 -11.27
C GLY A 60 -19.15 32.81 -10.42
N GLY A 61 -18.80 33.84 -9.66
CA GLY A 61 -17.64 33.85 -8.76
C GLY A 61 -17.77 32.90 -7.60
N LEU A 62 -18.97 32.73 -7.03
CA LEU A 62 -19.24 31.75 -5.96
C LEU A 62 -19.13 30.32 -6.48
N ALA A 63 -19.69 30.02 -7.64
CA ALA A 63 -19.59 28.69 -8.26
C ALA A 63 -18.13 28.33 -8.58
N GLU A 64 -17.36 29.28 -9.11
CA GLU A 64 -15.95 29.12 -9.42
C GLU A 64 -15.09 28.93 -8.15
N ALA A 65 -15.32 29.73 -7.12
CA ALA A 65 -14.65 29.58 -5.83
C ALA A 65 -14.95 28.22 -5.18
N THR A 66 -16.21 27.79 -5.24
CA THR A 66 -16.61 26.48 -4.70
C THR A 66 -15.97 25.33 -5.50
N ALA A 67 -15.99 25.39 -6.83
CA ALA A 67 -15.35 24.40 -7.68
C ALA A 67 -13.84 24.33 -7.41
N THR A 68 -13.17 25.47 -7.31
CA THR A 68 -11.75 25.56 -6.97
C THR A 68 -11.46 24.95 -5.60
N ALA A 69 -12.26 25.27 -4.58
CA ALA A 69 -12.11 24.70 -3.24
C ALA A 69 -12.28 23.19 -3.25
N LEU A 70 -13.28 22.65 -3.95
CA LEU A 70 -13.50 21.22 -4.09
C LEU A 70 -12.33 20.53 -4.79
N ILE A 71 -11.79 21.12 -5.86
CA ILE A 71 -10.61 20.60 -6.57
C ILE A 71 -9.38 20.55 -5.67
N VAL A 72 -9.14 21.63 -4.91
CA VAL A 72 -8.01 21.72 -3.96
C VAL A 72 -8.14 20.68 -2.85
N ILE A 73 -9.34 20.50 -2.30
CA ILE A 73 -9.61 19.48 -1.27
C ILE A 73 -9.42 18.07 -1.84
N ALA A 74 -9.96 17.80 -3.02
CA ALA A 74 -9.82 16.50 -3.69
C ALA A 74 -8.35 16.19 -4.05
N ALA A 75 -7.63 17.16 -4.59
CA ALA A 75 -6.20 17.03 -4.90
C ALA A 75 -5.37 16.81 -3.64
N GLY A 76 -5.65 17.56 -2.56
CA GLY A 76 -5.02 17.38 -1.25
C GLY A 76 -5.27 15.98 -0.67
N TRP A 77 -6.49 15.48 -0.75
CA TRP A 77 -6.85 14.13 -0.34
C TRP A 77 -6.11 13.05 -1.13
N LEU A 78 -6.09 13.15 -2.46
CA LEU A 78 -5.39 12.21 -3.34
C LEU A 78 -3.88 12.23 -3.07
N LEU A 79 -3.30 13.42 -2.93
CA LEU A 79 -1.88 13.60 -2.66
C LEU A 79 -1.49 13.02 -1.29
N PHE A 80 -2.29 13.29 -0.25
CA PHE A 80 -2.09 12.69 1.08
C PHE A 80 -2.11 11.17 1.01
N ARG A 81 -3.13 10.60 0.35
CA ARG A 81 -3.27 9.15 0.20
C ARG A 81 -2.09 8.54 -0.55
N ALA A 82 -1.69 9.13 -1.68
CA ALA A 82 -0.55 8.65 -2.47
C ALA A 82 0.76 8.71 -1.68
N THR A 83 1.00 9.82 -0.97
CA THR A 83 2.19 10.01 -0.13
C THR A 83 2.22 9.02 1.03
N ALA A 84 1.10 8.84 1.73
CA ALA A 84 1.00 7.90 2.84
C ALA A 84 1.29 6.45 2.38
N MET A 85 0.72 6.04 1.24
CA MET A 85 0.96 4.70 0.69
C MET A 85 2.41 4.51 0.23
N ALA A 86 3.02 5.52 -0.41
CA ALA A 86 4.42 5.46 -0.82
C ALA A 86 5.37 5.32 0.39
N ILE A 87 5.13 6.08 1.45
CA ILE A 87 5.94 6.03 2.66
C ILE A 87 5.77 4.70 3.38
N MET A 88 4.54 4.18 3.51
CA MET A 88 4.30 2.86 4.09
C MET A 88 5.00 1.75 3.29
N SER A 89 5.03 1.86 1.97
CA SER A 89 5.76 0.90 1.12
C SER A 89 7.27 0.94 1.36
N LEU A 90 7.85 2.11 1.62
CA LEU A 90 9.28 2.25 1.96
C LEU A 90 9.64 1.57 3.28
N PHE A 91 8.72 1.56 4.25
CA PHE A 91 8.93 0.93 5.56
C PHE A 91 8.50 -0.54 5.61
N ALA A 92 7.93 -1.09 4.56
CA ALA A 92 7.50 -2.48 4.53
C ALA A 92 8.65 -3.47 4.74
N ASP A 93 9.83 -3.17 4.19
CA ASP A 93 11.04 -3.98 4.40
C ASP A 93 11.51 -3.96 5.85
N ASP A 94 11.42 -2.81 6.54
CA ASP A 94 11.77 -2.68 7.96
C ASP A 94 10.84 -3.52 8.84
N ILE A 95 9.55 -3.61 8.46
CA ILE A 95 8.56 -4.45 9.15
C ILE A 95 8.91 -5.92 8.97
N VAL A 96 9.22 -6.35 7.75
CA VAL A 96 9.66 -7.73 7.48
C VAL A 96 10.85 -8.09 8.37
N ILE A 97 11.88 -7.23 8.42
CA ILE A 97 13.07 -7.44 9.24
C ILE A 97 12.72 -7.50 10.73
N ALA A 98 11.85 -6.62 11.22
CA ALA A 98 11.44 -6.59 12.61
C ALA A 98 10.70 -7.88 13.01
N VAL A 99 9.75 -8.32 12.20
CA VAL A 99 8.98 -9.55 12.44
C VAL A 99 9.87 -10.80 12.34
N GLU A 100 10.80 -10.84 11.39
CA GLU A 100 11.77 -11.93 11.29
C GLU A 100 12.65 -12.03 12.54
N ARG A 101 13.18 -10.90 13.03
CA ARG A 101 14.03 -10.86 14.22
C ARG A 101 13.30 -11.29 15.48
N ASP A 102 12.04 -10.88 15.61
CA ASP A 102 11.24 -11.19 16.78
C ASP A 102 10.73 -12.65 16.77
N SER A 103 10.13 -13.05 15.66
CA SER A 103 9.42 -14.34 15.59
C SER A 103 10.28 -15.50 15.05
N TYR A 104 11.35 -15.20 14.30
CA TYR A 104 12.21 -16.18 13.61
C TYR A 104 13.71 -15.80 13.69
N PRO A 105 14.31 -15.62 14.88
CA PRO A 105 15.67 -15.09 15.02
C PRO A 105 16.73 -15.91 14.27
N ALA A 106 16.60 -17.24 14.27
CA ALA A 106 17.52 -18.12 13.54
C ALA A 106 17.42 -17.95 12.00
N ALA A 107 16.24 -17.58 11.47
CA ALA A 107 16.05 -17.29 10.06
C ALA A 107 16.54 -15.88 9.72
N ALA A 108 16.32 -14.92 10.60
CA ALA A 108 16.77 -13.53 10.43
C ALA A 108 18.30 -13.43 10.25
N VAL A 109 19.07 -14.26 10.96
CA VAL A 109 20.54 -14.32 10.82
C VAL A 109 20.96 -14.83 9.43
N ARG A 110 20.16 -15.68 8.80
CA ARG A 110 20.43 -16.24 7.46
C ARG A 110 19.83 -15.42 6.34
N ALA A 111 19.01 -14.41 6.66
CA ALA A 111 18.34 -13.58 5.68
C ALA A 111 19.35 -12.83 4.82
N ARG A 112 19.17 -12.87 3.51
CA ARG A 112 20.03 -12.15 2.56
C ARG A 112 19.45 -10.76 2.32
N PRO A 113 20.23 -9.69 2.42
CA PRO A 113 19.76 -8.36 2.06
C PRO A 113 19.41 -8.33 0.56
N VAL A 114 18.26 -7.80 0.24
CA VAL A 114 17.87 -7.60 -1.15
C VAL A 114 18.58 -6.34 -1.64
N GLY A 115 19.52 -6.51 -2.58
CA GLY A 115 20.27 -5.38 -3.12
C GLY A 115 19.38 -4.39 -3.86
N TRP A 116 19.72 -3.11 -3.84
CA TRP A 116 18.96 -2.00 -4.43
C TRP A 116 18.49 -2.26 -5.87
N GLY A 117 19.37 -2.80 -6.73
CA GLY A 117 19.01 -3.10 -8.12
C GLY A 117 17.92 -4.18 -8.24
N ARG A 118 17.90 -5.16 -7.33
CA ARG A 118 16.86 -6.20 -7.29
C ARG A 118 15.55 -5.64 -6.76
N SER A 119 15.60 -4.84 -5.70
CA SER A 119 14.41 -4.16 -5.13
C SER A 119 13.75 -3.25 -6.16
N LEU A 120 14.53 -2.43 -6.87
CA LEU A 120 14.03 -1.56 -7.93
C LEU A 120 13.38 -2.36 -9.07
N ARG A 121 14.01 -3.46 -9.50
CA ARG A 121 13.44 -4.34 -10.54
C ARG A 121 12.12 -4.98 -10.08
N LEU A 122 12.04 -5.41 -8.84
CA LEU A 122 10.81 -5.98 -8.27
C LEU A 122 9.71 -4.92 -8.19
N ALA A 123 10.03 -3.71 -7.72
CA ALA A 123 9.09 -2.59 -7.67
C ALA A 123 8.58 -2.22 -9.07
N LEU A 124 9.46 -2.10 -10.05
CA LEU A 124 9.06 -1.80 -11.43
C LEU A 124 8.16 -2.89 -12.01
N ARG A 125 8.50 -4.16 -11.79
CA ARG A 125 7.65 -5.29 -12.21
C ARG A 125 6.28 -5.27 -11.53
N SER A 126 6.21 -4.92 -10.25
CA SER A 126 4.95 -4.78 -9.51
C SER A 126 4.10 -3.67 -10.12
N ILE A 127 4.67 -2.49 -10.36
CA ILE A 127 3.99 -1.35 -10.99
C ILE A 127 3.46 -1.73 -12.37
N LEU A 128 4.31 -2.28 -13.24
CA LEU A 128 3.91 -2.69 -14.58
C LEU A 128 2.81 -3.75 -14.57
N ARG A 129 2.89 -4.69 -13.65
CA ARG A 129 1.87 -5.72 -13.43
C ARG A 129 0.55 -5.10 -12.97
N ALA A 130 0.60 -4.21 -11.99
CA ALA A 130 -0.59 -3.54 -11.47
C ALA A 130 -1.26 -2.68 -12.54
N VAL A 131 -0.49 -1.86 -13.26
CA VAL A 131 -0.99 -1.04 -14.37
C VAL A 131 -1.58 -1.92 -15.48
N GLY A 132 -0.83 -2.93 -15.93
CA GLY A 132 -1.27 -3.82 -17.00
C GLY A 132 -2.58 -4.55 -16.68
N TRP A 133 -2.68 -5.15 -15.49
CA TRP A 133 -3.92 -5.83 -15.08
C TRP A 133 -5.09 -4.88 -14.87
N ASN A 134 -4.87 -3.67 -14.33
CA ASN A 134 -5.94 -2.69 -14.17
C ASN A 134 -6.43 -2.14 -15.52
N LEU A 135 -5.52 -1.89 -16.48
CA LEU A 135 -5.90 -1.50 -17.83
C LEU A 135 -6.69 -2.62 -18.53
N LEU A 136 -6.23 -3.86 -18.40
CA LEU A 136 -6.92 -5.02 -18.98
C LEU A 136 -8.31 -5.24 -18.35
N ALA A 137 -8.44 -4.99 -17.05
CA ALA A 137 -9.69 -5.12 -16.33
C ALA A 137 -10.64 -3.92 -16.54
N LEU A 138 -10.17 -2.80 -17.08
CA LEU A 138 -10.96 -1.58 -17.25
C LEU A 138 -12.27 -1.79 -18.00
N PRO A 139 -12.33 -2.50 -19.16
CA PRO A 139 -13.59 -2.77 -19.83
C PRO A 139 -14.57 -3.56 -18.95
N ALA A 140 -14.07 -4.56 -18.21
CA ALA A 140 -14.89 -5.34 -17.30
C ALA A 140 -15.41 -4.48 -16.12
N TYR A 141 -14.59 -3.57 -15.59
CA TYR A 141 -15.03 -2.60 -14.57
C TYR A 141 -16.17 -1.72 -15.11
N LEU A 142 -16.06 -1.22 -16.33
CA LEU A 142 -17.10 -0.39 -16.95
C LEU A 142 -18.42 -1.17 -17.12
N LEU A 143 -18.35 -2.41 -17.58
CA LEU A 143 -19.54 -3.27 -17.74
C LEU A 143 -20.18 -3.62 -16.38
N LEU A 144 -19.37 -3.89 -15.36
CA LEU A 144 -19.83 -4.28 -14.04
C LEU A 144 -20.23 -3.09 -13.15
N LEU A 145 -19.96 -1.85 -13.60
CA LEU A 145 -20.28 -0.64 -12.85
C LEU A 145 -21.78 -0.54 -12.52
N VAL A 146 -22.63 -1.01 -13.45
CA VAL A 146 -24.09 -1.04 -13.28
C VAL A 146 -24.53 -1.92 -12.10
N THR A 147 -23.79 -2.97 -11.80
CA THR A 147 -24.16 -3.93 -10.74
C THR A 147 -23.59 -3.55 -9.35
N GLY A 148 -22.58 -2.69 -9.28
CA GLY A 148 -21.86 -2.34 -8.06
C GLY A 148 -21.15 -3.54 -7.39
N VAL A 149 -21.88 -4.62 -7.14
CA VAL A 149 -21.34 -5.86 -6.53
C VAL A 149 -20.31 -6.53 -7.44
N GLY A 150 -20.56 -6.54 -8.76
CA GLY A 150 -19.62 -7.11 -9.73
C GLY A 150 -18.30 -6.34 -9.76
N THR A 151 -18.35 -5.02 -9.67
CA THR A 151 -17.17 -4.15 -9.58
C THR A 151 -16.34 -4.46 -8.33
N LEU A 152 -16.99 -4.61 -7.17
CA LEU A 152 -16.33 -4.98 -5.92
C LEU A 152 -15.71 -6.39 -6.01
N GLY A 153 -16.44 -7.36 -6.59
CA GLY A 153 -15.94 -8.72 -6.82
C GLY A 153 -14.70 -8.73 -7.69
N LEU A 154 -14.72 -8.03 -8.82
CA LEU A 154 -13.55 -7.90 -9.70
C LEU A 154 -12.38 -7.21 -9.01
N PHE A 155 -12.64 -6.14 -8.25
CA PHE A 155 -11.64 -5.47 -7.43
C PHE A 155 -10.95 -6.43 -6.46
N LEU A 156 -11.72 -7.23 -5.71
CA LEU A 156 -11.20 -8.18 -4.74
C LEU A 156 -10.35 -9.27 -5.42
N VAL A 157 -10.84 -9.86 -6.51
CA VAL A 157 -10.12 -10.91 -7.25
C VAL A 157 -8.80 -10.39 -7.80
N LEU A 158 -8.82 -9.23 -8.43
CA LEU A 158 -7.63 -8.61 -9.02
C LEU A 158 -6.61 -8.24 -7.93
N ASN A 159 -7.05 -7.57 -6.87
CA ASN A 159 -6.17 -7.18 -5.78
C ASN A 159 -5.68 -8.38 -4.97
N ALA A 160 -6.46 -9.45 -4.82
CA ALA A 160 -5.99 -10.69 -4.21
C ALA A 160 -4.79 -11.27 -4.97
N ALA A 161 -4.86 -11.29 -6.29
CA ALA A 161 -3.78 -11.79 -7.13
C ALA A 161 -2.53 -10.88 -7.07
N LEU A 162 -2.73 -9.56 -7.17
CA LEU A 162 -1.64 -8.56 -7.17
C LEU A 162 -0.95 -8.48 -5.81
N LEU A 163 -1.71 -8.22 -4.73
CA LEU A 163 -1.17 -8.08 -3.38
C LEU A 163 -0.51 -9.36 -2.89
N GLY A 164 -1.13 -10.53 -3.17
CA GLY A 164 -0.54 -11.81 -2.77
C GLY A 164 0.79 -12.07 -3.42
N ARG A 165 0.99 -11.63 -4.66
CA ARG A 165 2.26 -11.72 -5.34
C ARG A 165 3.28 -10.71 -4.82
N ASP A 166 2.86 -9.47 -4.59
CA ASP A 166 3.74 -8.43 -4.08
C ASP A 166 4.28 -8.77 -2.69
N MET A 167 3.44 -9.36 -1.81
CA MET A 167 3.87 -9.86 -0.51
C MET A 167 4.88 -11.01 -0.62
N ALA A 168 4.68 -11.95 -1.56
CA ALA A 168 5.66 -12.99 -1.80
C ALA A 168 6.97 -12.43 -2.34
N ASP A 169 6.92 -11.51 -3.31
CA ASP A 169 8.08 -10.83 -3.90
C ASP A 169 8.87 -10.02 -2.84
N MET A 170 8.26 -9.63 -1.72
CA MET A 170 8.89 -8.92 -0.61
C MET A 170 9.73 -9.86 0.30
N VAL A 171 9.24 -11.07 0.59
CA VAL A 171 9.86 -11.96 1.60
C VAL A 171 10.71 -13.07 0.98
N GLU A 172 10.31 -13.64 -0.15
CA GLU A 172 10.99 -14.78 -0.79
C GLU A 172 12.44 -14.47 -1.22
N PRO A 173 12.77 -13.29 -1.77
CA PRO A 173 14.15 -12.99 -2.17
C PRO A 173 15.15 -12.98 -1.03
N ARG A 174 14.69 -12.81 0.20
CA ARG A 174 15.52 -12.80 1.42
C ARG A 174 15.92 -14.20 1.85
N HIS A 175 15.14 -15.21 1.46
CA HIS A 175 15.31 -16.60 1.84
C HIS A 175 15.26 -17.53 0.60
N PRO A 176 16.26 -17.47 -0.29
CA PRO A 176 16.26 -18.27 -1.51
C PRO A 176 16.33 -19.79 -1.24
N ASP A 177 16.72 -20.16 -0.03
CA ASP A 177 16.84 -21.56 0.40
C ASP A 177 15.50 -22.15 0.88
N LEU A 178 14.44 -21.31 0.97
CA LEU A 178 13.10 -21.75 1.32
C LEU A 178 12.25 -21.96 0.07
N PRO A 179 11.33 -22.94 0.10
CA PRO A 179 10.38 -23.13 -0.99
C PRO A 179 9.47 -21.89 -1.10
N PRO A 180 9.14 -21.47 -2.32
CA PRO A 180 8.28 -20.31 -2.53
C PRO A 180 6.87 -20.57 -1.98
N ILE A 181 6.20 -19.54 -1.54
CA ILE A 181 4.82 -19.62 -1.06
C ILE A 181 3.91 -20.14 -2.18
N PRO A 182 3.10 -21.19 -1.95
CA PRO A 182 2.22 -21.75 -2.96
C PRO A 182 1.25 -20.74 -3.56
N ARG A 183 0.92 -20.84 -4.84
CA ARG A 183 0.05 -19.87 -5.56
C ARG A 183 -1.30 -19.64 -4.86
N GLY A 184 -1.97 -20.73 -4.43
CA GLY A 184 -3.24 -20.61 -3.70
C GLY A 184 -3.11 -19.86 -2.37
N SER A 185 -2.01 -20.10 -1.63
CA SER A 185 -1.73 -19.38 -0.38
C SER A 185 -1.43 -17.90 -0.63
N ARG A 186 -0.71 -17.57 -1.72
CA ARG A 186 -0.48 -16.16 -2.12
C ARG A 186 -1.79 -15.46 -2.41
N TRP A 187 -2.68 -16.11 -3.18
CA TRP A 187 -3.97 -15.55 -3.51
C TRP A 187 -4.83 -15.30 -2.26
N LEU A 188 -4.87 -16.26 -1.34
CA LEU A 188 -5.60 -16.10 -0.08
C LEU A 188 -5.00 -15.02 0.83
N MET A 189 -3.67 -14.89 0.89
CA MET A 189 -3.01 -13.77 1.59
C MET A 189 -3.42 -12.44 0.99
N GLY A 190 -3.39 -12.32 -0.34
CA GLY A 190 -3.78 -11.12 -1.05
C GLY A 190 -5.25 -10.79 -0.84
N LEU A 191 -6.14 -11.80 -0.83
CA LEU A 191 -7.55 -11.60 -0.54
C LEU A 191 -7.78 -11.08 0.87
N ALA A 192 -7.12 -11.69 1.88
CA ALA A 192 -7.20 -11.22 3.26
C ALA A 192 -6.73 -9.78 3.40
N SER A 193 -5.63 -9.42 2.73
CA SER A 193 -5.13 -8.03 2.70
C SER A 193 -6.09 -7.09 1.98
N ALA A 194 -6.63 -7.48 0.82
CA ALA A 194 -7.59 -6.67 0.08
C ALA A 194 -8.86 -6.36 0.90
N LEU A 195 -9.34 -7.33 1.68
CA LEU A 195 -10.48 -7.14 2.60
C LEU A 195 -10.18 -6.12 3.70
N ILE A 196 -8.97 -6.16 4.28
CA ILE A 196 -8.56 -5.19 5.31
C ILE A 196 -8.42 -3.79 4.71
N PHE A 197 -7.93 -3.68 3.46
CA PHE A 197 -7.85 -2.40 2.75
C PHE A 197 -9.21 -1.74 2.50
N LEU A 198 -10.31 -2.49 2.52
CA LEU A 198 -11.66 -1.93 2.40
C LEU A 198 -12.13 -1.21 3.67
N VAL A 199 -11.54 -1.51 4.83
CA VAL A 199 -11.94 -0.88 6.10
C VAL A 199 -11.07 0.35 6.34
N PRO A 200 -11.62 1.58 6.35
CA PRO A 200 -10.84 2.83 6.34
C PRO A 200 -9.79 2.94 7.46
N VAL A 201 -10.12 2.53 8.68
CA VAL A 201 -9.19 2.59 9.84
C VAL A 201 -8.13 1.49 9.74
N LEU A 202 -8.54 0.28 9.37
CA LEU A 202 -7.63 -0.87 9.24
C LEU A 202 -6.70 -0.73 8.03
N ASN A 203 -7.09 0.05 7.03
CA ASN A 203 -6.28 0.33 5.84
C ASN A 203 -4.88 0.88 6.20
N LEU A 204 -4.77 1.71 7.24
CA LEU A 204 -3.48 2.24 7.72
C LEU A 204 -2.58 1.13 8.30
N LEU A 205 -3.17 0.08 8.87
CA LEU A 205 -2.46 -1.05 9.47
C LEU A 205 -2.24 -2.19 8.47
N ALA A 206 -2.98 -2.19 7.36
CA ALA A 206 -2.97 -3.26 6.36
C ALA A 206 -1.57 -3.58 5.83
N PRO A 207 -0.69 -2.63 5.47
CA PRO A 207 0.66 -2.93 4.98
C PRO A 207 1.50 -3.67 6.02
N ILE A 208 1.42 -3.26 7.30
CA ILE A 208 2.16 -3.87 8.41
C ILE A 208 1.69 -5.31 8.62
N TRP A 209 0.38 -5.47 8.75
CA TRP A 209 -0.22 -6.78 8.94
C TRP A 209 0.06 -7.73 7.77
N SER A 210 -0.03 -7.23 6.53
CA SER A 210 0.23 -7.99 5.32
C SER A 210 1.69 -8.45 5.23
N ALA A 211 2.65 -7.57 5.55
CA ALA A 211 4.06 -7.90 5.59
C ALA A 211 4.36 -8.95 6.68
N ALA A 212 3.81 -8.78 7.89
CA ALA A 212 3.94 -9.75 8.96
C ALA A 212 3.33 -11.11 8.59
N MET A 213 2.15 -11.12 7.97
CA MET A 213 1.51 -12.34 7.48
C MET A 213 2.36 -13.06 6.44
N ALA A 214 2.99 -12.33 5.51
CA ALA A 214 3.89 -12.91 4.50
C ALA A 214 5.11 -13.60 5.14
N VAL A 215 5.72 -12.97 6.16
CA VAL A 215 6.82 -13.57 6.93
C VAL A 215 6.35 -14.86 7.61
N HIS A 216 5.22 -14.83 8.31
CA HIS A 216 4.67 -16.01 8.96
C HIS A 216 4.26 -17.13 7.99
N MET A 217 3.84 -16.77 6.77
CA MET A 217 3.55 -17.77 5.71
C MET A 217 4.81 -18.44 5.21
N LEU A 218 5.86 -17.66 4.92
CA LEU A 218 7.11 -18.21 4.40
C LEU A 218 7.77 -19.17 5.39
N HIS A 219 7.86 -18.76 6.67
CA HIS A 219 8.51 -19.55 7.71
C HIS A 219 7.59 -20.63 8.32
N GLY A 220 6.28 -20.41 8.29
CA GLY A 220 5.29 -21.38 8.80
C GLY A 220 5.16 -22.63 7.93
N ALA A 221 5.46 -22.54 6.64
CA ALA A 221 5.51 -23.71 5.75
C ALA A 221 6.56 -24.74 6.18
N ARG A 222 7.67 -24.29 6.78
CA ARG A 222 8.74 -25.14 7.28
C ARG A 222 8.34 -26.03 8.49
N ARG A 223 7.38 -25.59 9.28
CA ARG A 223 6.93 -26.26 10.49
C ARG A 223 6.06 -27.49 10.20
N ASN A 224 5.61 -27.65 8.96
CA ASN A 224 4.72 -28.73 8.51
C ASN A 224 5.41 -29.65 7.48
N MET A 225 6.72 -29.53 7.30
CA MET A 225 7.49 -30.54 6.55
C MET A 225 7.90 -31.64 7.54
N PRO A 226 7.62 -32.92 7.22
CA PRO A 226 8.02 -34.06 8.04
C PRO A 226 9.55 -34.16 8.18
#